data_33179a866d51a3873f212e92103b9be8
#
_entry.id   33179a866d51a3873f212e92103b9be8
#
_cell.length_a   1.000
_cell.length_b   1.000
_cell.length_c   1.000
_cell.angle_alpha   90.00
_cell.angle_beta   90.00
_cell.angle_gamma   90.00
#
_symmetry.space_group_name_H-M   'P 1'
#
loop_
_entity.id
_entity.type
_entity.pdbx_description
1 polymer ?
#
loop_
_entity_poly.entity_id
_entity_poly.type
_entity_poly.pdbx_seq_one_letter_code
_entity_poly.pdbx_strand_id
1 'polypeptide(L)'
;PNGFEAVIKLPERFAYAKRSGEIITDMLSQVGIRLKIELTEWGQWIDRAFRNADFDLTVIGHAEPFDIDIYANPKYYFRYDNPKFQETLNKAEMEPDPKLRRDFYVALQKMITEDAVNGFLFVLPSLPTMKKEVMNWWKDYPMTCQDVTEVWIQK
;
A
#
# COMPACT_ATOMS: atom_id res chain seq x y z
N PRO A 1 -4.91 27.66 15.12
CA PRO A 1 -4.54 27.47 13.71
C PRO A 1 -5.82 27.32 12.90
N ASN A 2 -5.89 27.99 11.74
CA ASN A 2 -7.14 28.01 10.98
C ASN A 2 -7.40 26.72 10.18
N GLY A 3 -6.54 25.70 10.33
CA GLY A 3 -6.60 24.48 9.56
C GLY A 3 -6.28 24.71 8.06
N PHE A 4 -6.50 23.68 7.24
CA PHE A 4 -6.39 23.78 5.79
C PHE A 4 -7.37 22.81 5.11
N GLU A 5 -7.54 22.97 3.81
CA GLU A 5 -8.36 22.09 2.96
C GLU A 5 -7.45 21.27 2.05
N ALA A 6 -7.84 20.02 1.81
CA ALA A 6 -7.16 19.11 0.89
C ALA A 6 -8.16 18.17 0.22
N VAL A 7 -7.72 17.47 -0.83
CA VAL A 7 -8.53 16.52 -1.56
C VAL A 7 -8.01 15.10 -1.33
N ILE A 8 -8.91 14.20 -0.93
CA ILE A 8 -8.62 12.78 -0.90
C ILE A 8 -9.27 12.09 -2.10
N LYS A 9 -8.47 11.60 -3.05
CA LYS A 9 -8.93 10.88 -4.24
C LYS A 9 -8.97 9.39 -3.97
N LEU A 10 -10.15 8.80 -4.09
CA LEU A 10 -10.38 7.41 -3.74
C LEU A 10 -10.88 6.61 -4.95
N PRO A 11 -10.25 5.47 -5.30
CA PRO A 11 -10.74 4.60 -6.36
C PRO A 11 -12.06 3.96 -5.93
N GLU A 12 -13.15 4.32 -6.63
CA GLU A 12 -14.53 3.95 -6.24
C GLU A 12 -14.79 2.44 -6.22
N ARG A 13 -14.04 1.67 -7.03
CA ARG A 13 -14.19 0.21 -7.10
C ARG A 13 -13.77 -0.53 -5.82
N PHE A 14 -12.99 0.10 -4.94
CA PHE A 14 -12.48 -0.52 -3.72
C PHE A 14 -13.24 -0.03 -2.48
N ALA A 15 -14.10 -0.89 -1.93
CA ALA A 15 -14.89 -0.57 -0.75
C ALA A 15 -14.03 -0.18 0.46
N TYR A 16 -12.87 -0.82 0.64
CA TYR A 16 -11.94 -0.48 1.72
C TYR A 16 -11.40 0.95 1.58
N ALA A 17 -11.08 1.39 0.36
CA ALA A 17 -10.55 2.74 0.12
C ALA A 17 -11.59 3.81 0.46
N LYS A 18 -12.84 3.62 0.03
CA LYS A 18 -13.96 4.51 0.36
C LYS A 18 -14.15 4.61 1.87
N ARG A 19 -14.30 3.45 2.54
CA ARG A 19 -14.55 3.41 3.98
C ARG A 19 -13.42 4.02 4.80
N SER A 20 -12.17 3.72 4.44
CA SER A 20 -11.00 4.34 5.09
C SER A 20 -10.96 5.84 4.86
N GLY A 21 -11.24 6.29 3.63
CA GLY A 21 -11.27 7.71 3.31
C GLY A 21 -12.33 8.49 4.10
N GLU A 22 -13.53 7.93 4.29
CA GLU A 22 -14.57 8.52 5.13
C GLU A 22 -14.11 8.68 6.60
N ILE A 23 -13.52 7.62 7.16
CA ILE A 23 -13.01 7.63 8.54
C ILE A 23 -11.85 8.63 8.70
N ILE A 24 -10.90 8.63 7.77
CA ILE A 24 -9.76 9.56 7.79
C ILE A 24 -10.25 11.01 7.70
N THR A 25 -11.24 11.27 6.85
CA THR A 25 -11.84 12.61 6.72
C THR A 25 -12.46 13.08 8.04
N ASP A 26 -13.21 12.21 8.71
CA ASP A 26 -13.79 12.51 10.03
C ASP A 26 -12.70 12.78 11.07
N MET A 27 -11.71 11.90 11.18
CA MET A 27 -10.60 12.04 12.14
C MET A 27 -9.80 13.32 11.93
N LEU A 28 -9.48 13.67 10.67
CA LEU A 28 -8.71 14.87 10.35
C LEU A 28 -9.51 16.15 10.57
N SER A 29 -10.84 16.10 10.43
CA SER A 29 -11.71 17.24 10.74
C SER A 29 -11.59 17.69 12.20
N GLN A 30 -11.36 16.74 13.12
CA GLN A 30 -11.22 17.00 14.56
C GLN A 30 -9.94 17.78 14.90
N VAL A 31 -8.96 17.77 14.00
CA VAL A 31 -7.71 18.55 14.15
C VAL A 31 -7.63 19.75 13.19
N GLY A 32 -8.76 20.10 12.56
CA GLY A 32 -8.91 21.28 11.72
C GLY A 32 -8.51 21.09 10.24
N ILE A 33 -8.30 19.85 9.80
CA ILE A 33 -8.01 19.53 8.38
C ILE A 33 -9.31 19.08 7.72
N ARG A 34 -9.75 19.84 6.71
CA ARG A 34 -10.98 19.56 5.95
C ARG A 34 -10.65 18.85 4.64
N LEU A 35 -11.01 17.56 4.55
CA LEU A 35 -10.85 16.78 3.33
C LEU A 35 -12.11 16.80 2.47
N LYS A 36 -11.94 17.10 1.19
CA LYS A 36 -12.95 16.84 0.16
C LYS A 36 -12.72 15.46 -0.43
N ILE A 37 -13.69 14.56 -0.25
CA ILE A 37 -13.64 13.23 -0.88
C ILE A 37 -14.00 13.35 -2.36
N GLU A 38 -13.11 12.86 -3.23
CA GLU A 38 -13.30 12.71 -4.67
C GLU A 38 -13.26 11.23 -5.03
N LEU A 39 -14.42 10.65 -5.33
CA LEU A 39 -14.50 9.29 -5.85
C LEU A 39 -14.12 9.30 -7.33
N THR A 40 -13.20 8.42 -7.70
CA THR A 40 -12.61 8.40 -9.03
C THR A 40 -12.75 7.01 -9.63
N GLU A 41 -13.21 6.95 -10.89
CA GLU A 41 -13.20 5.71 -11.65
C GLU A 41 -11.77 5.17 -11.77
N TRP A 42 -11.62 3.83 -11.86
CA TRP A 42 -10.30 3.18 -11.78
C TRP A 42 -9.31 3.65 -12.85
N GLY A 43 -9.74 3.77 -14.11
CA GLY A 43 -8.88 4.26 -15.19
C GLY A 43 -8.44 5.71 -14.99
N GLN A 44 -9.33 6.55 -14.49
CA GLN A 44 -9.03 7.94 -14.13
C GLN A 44 -8.09 8.00 -12.92
N TRP A 45 -8.26 7.12 -11.92
CA TRP A 45 -7.36 7.04 -10.78
C TRP A 45 -5.94 6.67 -11.23
N ILE A 46 -5.81 5.67 -12.11
CA ILE A 46 -4.51 5.29 -12.69
C ILE A 46 -3.87 6.46 -13.41
N ASP A 47 -4.63 7.20 -14.20
CA ASP A 47 -4.08 8.31 -14.97
C ASP A 47 -3.70 9.50 -14.06
N ARG A 48 -4.64 9.96 -13.24
CA ARG A 48 -4.45 11.16 -12.43
C ARG A 48 -3.58 10.91 -11.21
N ALA A 49 -3.91 9.93 -10.37
CA ALA A 49 -3.20 9.68 -9.12
C ALA A 49 -1.89 8.92 -9.35
N PHE A 50 -1.95 7.75 -10.00
CA PHE A 50 -0.78 6.88 -10.11
C PHE A 50 0.27 7.43 -11.08
N ARG A 51 -0.11 7.88 -12.28
CA ARG A 51 0.84 8.37 -13.28
C ARG A 51 1.28 9.80 -13.03
N ASN A 52 0.33 10.67 -12.70
CA ASN A 52 0.57 12.11 -12.64
C ASN A 52 0.72 12.67 -11.22
N ALA A 53 0.52 11.83 -10.17
CA ALA A 53 0.56 12.25 -8.75
C ALA A 53 -0.37 13.45 -8.46
N ASP A 54 -1.52 13.54 -9.15
CA ASP A 54 -2.51 14.59 -9.00
C ASP A 54 -3.48 14.22 -7.84
N PHE A 55 -3.00 14.36 -6.62
CA PHE A 55 -3.77 14.16 -5.38
C PHE A 55 -3.04 14.79 -4.19
N ASP A 56 -3.78 15.15 -3.14
CA ASP A 56 -3.18 15.47 -1.85
C ASP A 56 -3.08 14.19 -1.00
N LEU A 57 -4.17 13.42 -0.95
CA LEU A 57 -4.22 12.09 -0.31
C LEU A 57 -4.91 11.08 -1.21
N THR A 58 -4.58 9.82 -1.02
CA THR A 58 -5.28 8.68 -1.63
C THR A 58 -5.18 7.46 -0.73
N VAL A 59 -6.08 6.50 -0.87
CA VAL A 59 -6.04 5.20 -0.20
C VAL A 59 -6.03 4.11 -1.24
N ILE A 60 -4.99 3.30 -1.22
CA ILE A 60 -4.82 2.16 -2.14
C ILE A 60 -4.09 1.01 -1.43
N GLY A 61 -4.39 -0.23 -1.83
CA GLY A 61 -3.65 -1.40 -1.39
C GLY A 61 -2.50 -1.71 -2.33
N HIS A 62 -1.36 -2.06 -1.77
CA HIS A 62 -0.24 -2.66 -2.46
C HIS A 62 -0.25 -4.17 -2.20
N ALA A 63 -0.04 -4.96 -3.23
CA ALA A 63 -0.08 -6.42 -3.17
C ALA A 63 1.24 -7.06 -3.64
N GLU A 64 2.19 -6.27 -4.07
CA GLU A 64 3.49 -6.73 -4.56
C GLU A 64 4.35 -7.19 -3.37
N PRO A 65 4.88 -8.41 -3.38
CA PRO A 65 5.86 -8.85 -2.38
C PRO A 65 7.19 -8.13 -2.60
N PHE A 66 7.86 -7.77 -1.51
CA PHE A 66 9.19 -7.16 -1.53
C PHE A 66 9.29 -5.80 -2.23
N ASP A 67 8.22 -5.01 -2.20
CA ASP A 67 8.08 -3.73 -2.91
C ASP A 67 8.76 -2.53 -2.25
N ILE A 68 9.68 -2.72 -1.31
CA ILE A 68 10.37 -1.62 -0.62
C ILE A 68 11.22 -0.75 -1.56
N ASP A 69 11.62 -1.27 -2.70
CA ASP A 69 12.38 -0.57 -3.74
C ASP A 69 11.60 0.58 -4.40
N ILE A 70 10.26 0.53 -4.38
CA ILE A 70 9.43 1.62 -4.89
C ILE A 70 9.69 2.95 -4.18
N TYR A 71 10.12 2.91 -2.91
CA TYR A 71 10.48 4.10 -2.13
C TYR A 71 11.83 4.70 -2.54
N ALA A 72 12.65 3.97 -3.28
CA ALA A 72 13.89 4.51 -3.85
C ALA A 72 13.67 5.19 -5.22
N ASN A 73 12.46 5.10 -5.77
CA ASN A 73 12.12 5.72 -7.05
C ASN A 73 11.40 7.05 -6.85
N PRO A 74 12.07 8.21 -7.00
CA PRO A 74 11.42 9.52 -6.78
C PRO A 74 10.34 9.85 -7.82
N LYS A 75 10.22 9.04 -8.89
CA LYS A 75 9.15 9.17 -9.88
C LYS A 75 7.93 8.31 -9.57
N TYR A 76 8.00 7.46 -8.55
CA TYR A 76 6.82 6.69 -8.14
C TYR A 76 5.71 7.63 -7.65
N TYR A 77 4.46 7.22 -7.67
CA TYR A 77 3.32 8.14 -7.58
C TYR A 77 3.27 8.97 -6.28
N PHE A 78 3.83 8.52 -5.18
CA PHE A 78 3.93 9.31 -3.94
C PHE A 78 5.17 10.21 -3.85
N ARG A 79 6.03 10.26 -4.89
CA ARG A 79 7.13 11.22 -5.07
C ARG A 79 8.10 11.33 -3.88
N TYR A 80 8.35 10.22 -3.20
CA TYR A 80 9.36 10.21 -2.13
C TYR A 80 10.77 10.27 -2.74
N ASP A 81 11.53 11.29 -2.34
CA ASP A 81 12.91 11.50 -2.81
C ASP A 81 13.84 11.68 -1.60
N ASN A 82 14.48 10.60 -1.18
CA ASN A 82 15.42 10.59 -0.07
C ASN A 82 16.72 9.90 -0.51
N PRO A 83 17.80 10.66 -0.79
CA PRO A 83 19.07 10.10 -1.24
C PRO A 83 19.68 9.11 -0.24
N LYS A 84 19.48 9.31 1.07
CA LYS A 84 19.94 8.38 2.11
C LYS A 84 19.19 7.05 2.05
N PHE A 85 17.88 7.09 1.73
CA PHE A 85 17.11 5.87 1.52
C PHE A 85 17.65 5.08 0.33
N GLN A 86 17.87 5.76 -0.80
CA GLN A 86 18.40 5.16 -2.03
C GLN A 86 19.78 4.53 -1.79
N GLU A 87 20.68 5.23 -1.11
CA GLU A 87 22.01 4.72 -0.74
C GLU A 87 21.91 3.49 0.18
N THR A 88 21.01 3.52 1.17
CA THR A 88 20.84 2.43 2.12
C THR A 88 20.26 1.19 1.46
N LEU A 89 19.31 1.36 0.51
CA LEU A 89 18.77 0.25 -0.27
C LEU A 89 19.85 -0.41 -1.12
N ASN A 90 20.67 0.37 -1.83
CA ASN A 90 21.78 -0.15 -2.61
C ASN A 90 22.77 -0.98 -1.74
N LYS A 91 23.03 -0.53 -0.50
CA LYS A 91 23.85 -1.30 0.44
C LYS A 91 23.17 -2.61 0.86
N ALA A 92 21.87 -2.57 1.12
CA ALA A 92 21.09 -3.77 1.48
C ALA A 92 21.11 -4.83 0.37
N GLU A 93 20.96 -4.40 -0.89
CA GLU A 93 20.95 -5.29 -2.06
C GLU A 93 22.32 -5.93 -2.34
N MET A 94 23.40 -5.22 -2.04
CA MET A 94 24.77 -5.70 -2.24
C MET A 94 25.32 -6.50 -1.04
N GLU A 95 24.65 -6.48 0.11
CA GLU A 95 25.15 -7.09 1.34
C GLU A 95 24.95 -8.61 1.34
N PRO A 96 26.04 -9.41 1.35
CA PRO A 96 25.95 -10.87 1.36
C PRO A 96 25.58 -11.44 2.74
N ASP A 97 25.95 -10.76 3.84
CA ASP A 97 25.62 -11.21 5.19
C ASP A 97 24.12 -10.99 5.46
N PRO A 98 23.33 -12.07 5.70
CA PRO A 98 21.90 -11.95 5.92
C PRO A 98 21.52 -11.10 7.14
N LYS A 99 22.38 -11.05 8.17
CA LYS A 99 22.14 -10.28 9.38
C LYS A 99 22.32 -8.79 9.12
N LEU A 100 23.43 -8.40 8.51
CA LEU A 100 23.68 -7.01 8.12
C LEU A 100 22.65 -6.51 7.10
N ARG A 101 22.32 -7.34 6.12
CA ARG A 101 21.25 -7.04 5.14
C ARG A 101 19.92 -6.77 5.82
N ARG A 102 19.54 -7.61 6.80
CA ARG A 102 18.33 -7.38 7.60
C ARG A 102 18.36 -6.05 8.34
N ASP A 103 19.51 -5.68 8.91
CA ASP A 103 19.65 -4.42 9.64
C ASP A 103 19.45 -3.20 8.72
N PHE A 104 19.92 -3.26 7.47
CA PHE A 104 19.62 -2.24 6.45
C PHE A 104 18.13 -2.15 6.14
N TYR A 105 17.43 -3.29 5.94
CA TYR A 105 15.99 -3.26 5.70
C TYR A 105 15.20 -2.73 6.89
N VAL A 106 15.63 -3.00 8.12
CA VAL A 106 15.03 -2.39 9.33
C VAL A 106 15.24 -0.87 9.33
N ALA A 107 16.42 -0.39 8.96
CA ALA A 107 16.68 1.04 8.85
C ALA A 107 15.81 1.71 7.77
N LEU A 108 15.63 1.08 6.60
CA LEU A 108 14.77 1.57 5.53
C LEU A 108 13.31 1.71 5.99
N GLN A 109 12.76 0.71 6.68
CA GLN A 109 11.39 0.77 7.20
C GLN A 109 11.21 1.90 8.21
N LYS A 110 12.22 2.15 9.07
CA LYS A 110 12.20 3.29 10.00
C LYS A 110 12.19 4.63 9.26
N MET A 111 13.01 4.79 8.21
CA MET A 111 13.03 6.01 7.41
C MET A 111 11.66 6.31 6.80
N ILE A 112 11.00 5.31 6.18
CA ILE A 112 9.66 5.48 5.60
C ILE A 112 8.65 5.97 6.66
N THR A 113 8.73 5.42 7.87
CA THR A 113 7.82 5.75 8.96
C THR A 113 8.12 7.14 9.53
N GLU A 114 9.39 7.46 9.76
CA GLU A 114 9.84 8.74 10.31
C GLU A 114 9.58 9.91 9.32
N ASP A 115 9.77 9.66 8.03
CA ASP A 115 9.49 10.65 6.98
C ASP A 115 7.98 10.75 6.66
N ALA A 116 7.15 9.93 7.29
CA ALA A 116 5.69 9.88 7.12
C ALA A 116 5.26 9.80 5.64
N VAL A 117 5.96 9.01 4.84
CA VAL A 117 5.69 8.85 3.39
C VAL A 117 4.30 8.29 3.16
N ASN A 118 3.91 7.28 3.96
CA ASN A 118 2.61 6.61 3.91
C ASN A 118 2.03 6.43 5.31
N GLY A 119 0.71 6.55 5.41
CA GLY A 119 -0.04 6.08 6.58
C GLY A 119 -0.41 4.61 6.37
N PHE A 120 0.27 3.68 7.06
CA PHE A 120 -0.04 2.26 7.00
C PHE A 120 -1.29 1.98 7.82
N LEU A 121 -2.38 1.58 7.17
CA LEU A 121 -3.69 1.44 7.81
C LEU A 121 -3.92 0.03 8.35
N PHE A 122 -3.87 -0.98 7.47
CA PHE A 122 -4.10 -2.38 7.81
C PHE A 122 -3.67 -3.31 6.68
N VAL A 123 -3.53 -4.58 7.00
CA VAL A 123 -3.41 -5.66 6.01
C VAL A 123 -4.78 -6.25 5.79
N LEU A 124 -5.25 -6.24 4.53
CA LEU A 124 -6.55 -6.80 4.16
C LEU A 124 -6.43 -8.33 4.05
N PRO A 125 -7.14 -9.11 4.90
CA PRO A 125 -7.10 -10.56 4.79
C PRO A 125 -7.86 -11.03 3.54
N SER A 126 -7.28 -11.98 2.81
CA SER A 126 -7.99 -12.70 1.75
C SER A 126 -8.74 -13.88 2.38
N LEU A 127 -10.06 -13.82 2.37
CA LEU A 127 -10.93 -14.84 2.98
C LEU A 127 -11.70 -15.58 1.88
N PRO A 128 -11.11 -16.63 1.28
CA PRO A 128 -11.82 -17.42 0.28
C PRO A 128 -12.97 -18.18 0.93
N THR A 129 -14.11 -18.23 0.23
CA THR A 129 -15.25 -19.05 0.62
C THR A 129 -15.39 -20.20 -0.36
N MET A 130 -15.50 -21.42 0.15
CA MET A 130 -15.60 -22.63 -0.67
C MET A 130 -16.54 -23.67 -0.03
N LYS A 131 -16.98 -24.62 -0.83
CA LYS A 131 -17.72 -25.78 -0.31
C LYS A 131 -16.79 -26.64 0.53
N LYS A 132 -17.35 -27.30 1.56
CA LYS A 132 -16.57 -28.16 2.48
C LYS A 132 -15.92 -29.37 1.80
N GLU A 133 -16.44 -29.77 0.64
CA GLU A 133 -15.91 -30.86 -0.17
C GLU A 133 -14.64 -30.48 -0.95
N VAL A 134 -14.30 -29.20 -1.01
CA VAL A 134 -13.07 -28.71 -1.67
C VAL A 134 -11.90 -28.95 -0.73
N MET A 135 -11.00 -29.83 -1.13
CA MET A 135 -9.86 -30.27 -0.33
C MET A 135 -8.55 -29.69 -0.89
N ASN A 136 -7.58 -29.60 -0.02
CA ASN A 136 -6.22 -29.19 -0.34
C ASN A 136 -6.12 -27.79 -0.95
N TRP A 137 -7.01 -26.87 -0.52
CA TRP A 137 -6.94 -25.46 -0.91
C TRP A 137 -5.70 -24.81 -0.30
N TRP A 138 -4.93 -24.10 -1.13
CA TRP A 138 -3.77 -23.34 -0.65
C TRP A 138 -4.21 -22.15 0.20
N LYS A 139 -3.96 -22.18 1.51
CA LYS A 139 -4.46 -21.20 2.49
C LYS A 139 -3.58 -19.94 2.57
N ASP A 140 -2.27 -20.14 2.55
CA ASP A 140 -1.28 -19.10 2.83
C ASP A 140 -0.47 -18.76 1.56
N TYR A 141 -1.16 -18.38 0.49
CA TYR A 141 -0.52 -18.06 -0.78
C TYR A 141 0.08 -16.63 -0.73
N PRO A 142 1.36 -16.46 -1.12
CA PRO A 142 2.06 -15.19 -1.03
C PRO A 142 1.78 -14.23 -2.20
N MET A 143 1.00 -14.67 -3.18
CA MET A 143 0.76 -13.95 -4.44
C MET A 143 -0.73 -13.88 -4.73
N THR A 144 -1.12 -13.00 -5.65
CA THR A 144 -2.51 -12.86 -6.10
C THR A 144 -3.02 -14.04 -6.93
N CYS A 145 -2.13 -14.91 -7.39
CA CYS A 145 -2.46 -16.12 -8.13
C CYS A 145 -2.42 -17.35 -7.21
N GLN A 146 -3.46 -18.18 -7.28
CA GLN A 146 -3.52 -19.44 -6.55
C GLN A 146 -3.14 -20.62 -7.44
N ASP A 147 -2.27 -21.48 -6.92
CA ASP A 147 -2.03 -22.79 -7.50
C ASP A 147 -3.14 -23.75 -7.05
N VAL A 148 -3.89 -24.26 -8.00
CA VAL A 148 -4.99 -25.19 -7.77
C VAL A 148 -4.69 -26.61 -8.26
N THR A 149 -3.43 -26.91 -8.62
CA THR A 149 -3.03 -28.21 -9.18
C THR A 149 -3.27 -29.39 -8.24
N GLU A 150 -3.22 -29.16 -6.94
CA GLU A 150 -3.45 -30.17 -5.92
C GLU A 150 -4.86 -30.13 -5.30
N VAL A 151 -5.72 -29.23 -5.76
CA VAL A 151 -7.10 -29.11 -5.27
C VAL A 151 -7.96 -30.24 -5.83
N TRP A 152 -8.73 -30.89 -4.98
CA TRP A 152 -9.66 -31.94 -5.37
C TRP A 152 -10.99 -31.84 -4.62
N ILE A 153 -12.00 -32.54 -5.12
CA ILE A 153 -13.34 -32.58 -4.53
C ILE A 153 -13.57 -33.95 -3.90
N GLN A 154 -13.81 -33.96 -2.61
CA GLN A 154 -14.21 -35.14 -1.87
C GLN A 154 -15.66 -35.53 -2.26
N LYS A 155 -15.86 -36.76 -2.75
CA LYS A 155 -17.17 -37.32 -3.06
C LYS A 155 -17.85 -37.88 -1.83
#